data_cecc5a1612d3567b96822da4ecf8a350
#
_entry.id   cecc5a1612d3567b96822da4ecf8a350
#
_cell.length_a   1.000
_cell.length_b   1.000
_cell.length_c   1.000
_cell.angle_alpha   90.00
_cell.angle_beta   90.00
_cell.angle_gamma   90.00
#
_symmetry.space_group_name_H-M   'P 1'
#
loop_
_entity.id
_entity.type
_entity.pdbx_description
1 polymer ?
#
loop_
_entity_poly.entity_id
_entity_poly.type
_entity_poly.pdbx_seq_one_letter_code
_entity_poly.pdbx_strand_id
1 'polypeptide(L)'
;MNKIILLCLVFMLAGCATSVPVTMNFPQAPEALTKPCDPLQPLPKDKKELSDLLENANENYGKHHECLAKYRAWQEWYDTQKKIFEEVK
;
A
#
# COMPACT_ATOMS: atom_id res chain seq x y z
N MET A 1 -48.99 -34.38 11.19
CA MET A 1 -47.58 -34.22 11.61
C MET A 1 -46.63 -34.11 10.43
N ASN A 2 -46.71 -34.97 9.44
CA ASN A 2 -45.76 -34.93 8.32
C ASN A 2 -45.80 -33.63 7.47
N LYS A 3 -46.97 -32.99 7.36
CA LYS A 3 -47.14 -31.74 6.63
C LYS A 3 -46.49 -30.54 7.36
N ILE A 4 -46.52 -30.55 8.67
CA ILE A 4 -45.90 -29.49 9.52
C ILE A 4 -44.40 -29.59 9.44
N ILE A 5 -43.88 -30.82 9.50
CA ILE A 5 -42.40 -31.05 9.39
C ILE A 5 -41.89 -30.63 8.01
N LEU A 6 -42.64 -30.93 6.93
CA LEU A 6 -42.30 -30.55 5.63
C LEU A 6 -42.33 -29.02 5.45
N LEU A 7 -43.29 -28.35 6.03
CA LEU A 7 -43.40 -26.88 6.01
C LEU A 7 -42.24 -26.23 6.77
N CYS A 8 -41.85 -26.76 7.93
CA CYS A 8 -40.67 -26.28 8.68
C CYS A 8 -39.38 -26.49 7.95
N LEU A 9 -39.25 -27.60 7.20
CA LEU A 9 -38.06 -27.88 6.40
C LEU A 9 -37.90 -26.90 5.24
N VAL A 10 -39.01 -26.54 4.61
CA VAL A 10 -39.04 -25.53 3.53
C VAL A 10 -38.67 -24.14 4.04
N PHE A 11 -39.12 -23.79 5.23
CA PHE A 11 -38.76 -22.50 5.86
C PHE A 11 -37.29 -22.41 6.24
N MET A 12 -36.68 -23.54 6.62
CA MET A 12 -35.23 -23.55 6.94
C MET A 12 -34.33 -23.39 5.71
N LEU A 13 -34.82 -23.83 4.55
CA LEU A 13 -34.06 -23.69 3.30
C LEU A 13 -34.15 -22.30 2.67
N ALA A 14 -35.11 -21.47 3.07
CA ALA A 14 -35.32 -20.14 2.51
C ALA A 14 -34.52 -19.04 3.22
N GLY A 15 -33.78 -19.36 4.28
CA GLY A 15 -33.25 -18.38 5.22
C GLY A 15 -31.90 -17.73 4.89
N CYS A 16 -31.22 -18.05 3.80
CA CYS A 16 -29.83 -17.60 3.63
C CYS A 16 -29.48 -17.14 2.20
N ALA A 17 -30.42 -16.52 1.49
CA ALA A 17 -30.20 -16.19 0.09
C ALA A 17 -29.80 -14.74 -0.23
N THR A 18 -29.55 -13.91 0.79
CA THR A 18 -29.12 -12.52 0.56
C THR A 18 -27.60 -12.40 0.64
N SER A 19 -26.94 -12.48 -0.48
CA SER A 19 -25.54 -12.08 -0.58
C SER A 19 -25.48 -10.56 -0.80
N VAL A 20 -24.83 -9.86 0.12
CA VAL A 20 -24.55 -8.43 -0.04
C VAL A 20 -23.38 -8.30 -1.01
N PRO A 21 -23.54 -7.60 -2.17
CA PRO A 21 -22.42 -7.40 -3.07
C PRO A 21 -21.36 -6.56 -2.38
N VAL A 22 -20.15 -7.14 -2.22
CA VAL A 22 -19.02 -6.44 -1.67
C VAL A 22 -18.28 -5.74 -2.81
N THR A 23 -18.31 -4.41 -2.79
CA THR A 23 -17.53 -3.62 -3.73
C THR A 23 -16.09 -3.58 -3.24
N MET A 24 -15.17 -4.21 -3.98
CA MET A 24 -13.76 -4.17 -3.63
C MET A 24 -13.10 -2.94 -4.24
N ASN A 25 -12.67 -2.03 -3.39
CA ASN A 25 -11.87 -0.89 -3.79
C ASN A 25 -10.40 -1.18 -3.45
N PHE A 26 -9.51 -0.84 -4.37
CA PHE A 26 -8.09 -0.95 -4.09
C PHE A 26 -7.74 0.01 -2.94
N PRO A 27 -7.01 -0.46 -1.92
CA PRO A 27 -6.72 0.38 -0.76
C PRO A 27 -5.83 1.57 -1.12
N GLN A 28 -6.00 2.66 -0.37
CA GLN A 28 -5.14 3.82 -0.53
C GLN A 28 -3.75 3.52 0.04
N ALA A 29 -2.72 3.97 -0.67
CA ALA A 29 -1.35 3.85 -0.20
C ALA A 29 -1.12 4.68 1.06
N PRO A 30 -0.29 4.21 2.00
CA PRO A 30 0.10 5.01 3.15
C PRO A 30 0.70 6.36 2.74
N GLU A 31 0.36 7.42 3.45
CA GLU A 31 0.85 8.77 3.16
C GLU A 31 2.37 8.85 3.14
N ALA A 32 3.03 8.12 4.05
CA ALA A 32 4.48 8.08 4.10
C ALA A 32 5.13 7.58 2.81
N LEU A 33 4.43 6.71 2.06
CA LEU A 33 4.93 6.17 0.80
C LEU A 33 4.61 7.06 -0.41
N THR A 34 3.58 7.90 -0.29
CA THR A 34 3.14 8.77 -1.39
C THR A 34 3.84 10.13 -1.38
N LYS A 35 4.46 10.51 -0.28
CA LYS A 35 5.25 11.73 -0.24
C LYS A 35 6.41 11.66 -1.21
N PRO A 36 6.67 12.73 -1.98
CA PRO A 36 7.84 12.75 -2.85
C PRO A 36 9.13 12.71 -2.02
N CYS A 37 10.19 12.20 -2.65
CA CYS A 37 11.51 12.21 -2.02
C CYS A 37 12.05 13.62 -1.92
N ASP A 38 12.85 13.89 -0.90
CA ASP A 38 13.52 15.18 -0.77
C ASP A 38 14.50 15.38 -1.94
N PRO A 39 14.52 16.56 -2.54
CA PRO A 39 15.45 16.83 -3.63
C PRO A 39 16.90 16.85 -3.14
N LEU A 40 17.81 16.46 -4.01
CA LEU A 40 19.22 16.56 -3.70
C LEU A 40 19.63 18.04 -3.63
N GLN A 41 20.51 18.35 -2.70
CA GLN A 41 20.99 19.71 -2.53
C GLN A 41 22.15 20.00 -3.48
N PRO A 42 22.07 21.08 -4.30
CA PRO A 42 23.21 21.48 -5.10
C PRO A 42 24.33 22.01 -4.23
N LEU A 43 25.57 21.86 -4.69
CA LEU A 43 26.70 22.46 -4.02
C LEU A 43 26.63 23.98 -4.15
N PRO A 44 26.64 24.76 -3.05
CA PRO A 44 26.63 26.22 -3.16
C PRO A 44 27.85 26.73 -3.92
N LYS A 45 27.63 27.78 -4.73
CA LYS A 45 28.69 28.33 -5.59
C LYS A 45 29.87 28.96 -4.82
N ASP A 46 29.64 29.36 -3.59
CA ASP A 46 30.64 29.93 -2.69
C ASP A 46 31.47 28.87 -1.93
N LYS A 47 31.04 27.63 -1.98
CA LYS A 47 31.72 26.49 -1.33
C LYS A 47 32.64 25.80 -2.31
N LYS A 48 33.95 25.96 -2.12
CA LYS A 48 34.96 25.45 -3.06
C LYS A 48 35.94 24.49 -2.44
N GLU A 49 35.83 24.21 -1.15
CA GLU A 49 36.73 23.28 -0.48
C GLU A 49 36.30 21.83 -0.69
N LEU A 50 37.27 20.93 -0.67
CA LEU A 50 37.00 19.50 -0.79
C LEU A 50 36.07 18.99 0.33
N SER A 51 36.26 19.52 1.53
CA SER A 51 35.38 19.18 2.67
C SER A 51 33.91 19.53 2.41
N ASP A 52 33.65 20.66 1.77
CA ASP A 52 32.28 21.08 1.39
C ASP A 52 31.66 20.12 0.38
N LEU A 53 32.45 19.69 -0.58
CA LEU A 53 32.02 18.72 -1.60
C LEU A 53 31.69 17.37 -0.95
N LEU A 54 32.55 16.90 -0.04
CA LEU A 54 32.35 15.62 0.65
C LEU A 54 31.11 15.65 1.54
N GLU A 55 30.90 16.76 2.26
CA GLU A 55 29.70 16.94 3.08
C GLU A 55 28.42 16.94 2.24
N ASN A 56 28.42 17.70 1.14
CA ASN A 56 27.30 17.75 0.21
C ASN A 56 27.00 16.36 -0.39
N ALA A 57 28.05 15.66 -0.84
CA ALA A 57 27.91 14.32 -1.41
C ALA A 57 27.35 13.33 -0.38
N ASN A 58 27.81 13.42 0.88
CA ASN A 58 27.35 12.54 1.94
C ASN A 58 25.88 12.78 2.27
N GLU A 59 25.45 14.03 2.37
CA GLU A 59 24.05 14.37 2.59
C GLU A 59 23.17 13.88 1.45
N ASN A 60 23.59 14.11 0.21
CA ASN A 60 22.83 13.67 -0.97
C ASN A 60 22.77 12.15 -1.08
N TYR A 61 23.83 11.47 -0.72
CA TYR A 61 23.88 10.02 -0.68
C TYR A 61 22.88 9.47 0.35
N GLY A 62 22.81 10.10 1.54
CA GLY A 62 21.82 9.76 2.55
C GLY A 62 20.38 9.95 2.04
N LYS A 63 20.09 11.05 1.39
CA LYS A 63 18.79 11.32 0.79
C LYS A 63 18.41 10.30 -0.28
N HIS A 64 19.38 9.90 -1.10
CA HIS A 64 19.18 8.86 -2.10
C HIS A 64 18.81 7.53 -1.44
N HIS A 65 19.51 7.14 -0.39
CA HIS A 65 19.21 5.91 0.34
C HIS A 65 17.83 5.93 0.98
N GLU A 66 17.43 7.05 1.56
CA GLU A 66 16.08 7.20 2.13
C GLU A 66 15.00 7.05 1.05
N CYS A 67 15.23 7.68 -0.09
CA CYS A 67 14.32 7.59 -1.22
C CYS A 67 14.24 6.16 -1.77
N LEU A 68 15.36 5.47 -1.86
CA LEU A 68 15.40 4.07 -2.31
C LEU A 68 14.66 3.14 -1.34
N ALA A 69 14.83 3.35 -0.03
CA ALA A 69 14.11 2.59 0.99
C ALA A 69 12.59 2.81 0.87
N LYS A 70 12.17 4.04 0.65
CA LYS A 70 10.77 4.39 0.42
C LYS A 70 10.21 3.71 -0.84
N TYR A 71 10.97 3.71 -1.91
CA TYR A 71 10.60 3.06 -3.16
C TYR A 71 10.42 1.55 -2.98
N ARG A 72 11.34 0.91 -2.27
CA ARG A 72 11.24 -0.52 -1.96
C ARG A 72 10.02 -0.82 -1.10
N ALA A 73 9.77 0.00 -0.10
CA ALA A 73 8.58 -0.14 0.76
C ALA A 73 7.30 0.02 -0.05
N TRP A 74 7.26 0.96 -1.00
CA TRP A 74 6.14 1.15 -1.91
C TRP A 74 5.91 -0.10 -2.78
N GLN A 75 6.97 -0.64 -3.38
CA GLN A 75 6.87 -1.85 -4.20
C GLN A 75 6.33 -3.04 -3.39
N GLU A 76 6.86 -3.25 -2.20
CA GLU A 76 6.44 -4.33 -1.31
C GLU A 76 4.98 -4.17 -0.90
N TRP A 77 4.57 -2.96 -0.53
CA TRP A 77 3.18 -2.66 -0.22
C TRP A 77 2.27 -2.96 -1.42
N TYR A 78 2.64 -2.46 -2.59
CA TYR A 78 1.85 -2.66 -3.82
C TYR A 78 1.70 -4.14 -4.15
N ASP A 79 2.77 -4.88 -4.14
CA ASP A 79 2.75 -6.32 -4.45
C ASP A 79 1.88 -7.09 -3.44
N THR A 80 1.97 -6.74 -2.18
CA THR A 80 1.15 -7.35 -1.12
C THR A 80 -0.33 -7.07 -1.34
N GLN A 81 -0.69 -5.82 -1.61
CA GLN A 81 -2.08 -5.45 -1.85
C GLN A 81 -2.63 -6.09 -3.13
N LYS A 82 -1.82 -6.14 -4.16
CA LYS A 82 -2.19 -6.79 -5.41
C LYS A 82 -2.50 -8.28 -5.22
N LYS A 83 -1.67 -8.99 -4.47
CA LYS A 83 -1.89 -10.40 -4.12
C LYS A 83 -3.21 -10.58 -3.38
N ILE A 84 -3.43 -9.80 -2.34
CA ILE A 84 -4.66 -9.85 -1.54
C ILE A 84 -5.87 -9.59 -2.42
N PHE A 85 -5.81 -8.58 -3.27
CA PHE A 85 -6.89 -8.20 -4.17
C PHE A 85 -7.20 -9.32 -5.18
N GLU A 86 -6.18 -9.96 -5.73
CA GLU A 86 -6.35 -11.06 -6.68
C GLU A 86 -6.89 -12.33 -6.03
N GLU A 87 -6.50 -12.61 -4.78
CA GLU A 87 -6.98 -13.79 -4.04
C GLU A 87 -8.46 -13.71 -3.67
N VAL A 88 -9.01 -12.51 -3.52
CA VAL A 88 -10.40 -12.30 -3.12
C VAL A 88 -11.36 -12.27 -4.32
N LYS A 89 -10.84 -12.25 -5.53
CA LYS A 89 -11.67 -12.30 -6.74
C LYS A 89 -12.51 -13.60 -6.80
#